data_908a760d9b7e461fbac049d570b51016
#
_entry.id   908a760d9b7e461fbac049d570b51016
#
_cell.length_a   1.000
_cell.length_b   1.000
_cell.length_c   1.000
_cell.angle_alpha   90.00
_cell.angle_beta   90.00
_cell.angle_gamma   90.00
#
_symmetry.space_group_name_H-M   'P 1'
#
loop_
_entity.id
_entity.type
_entity.pdbx_description
1 polymer ?
#
loop_
_entity_poly.entity_id
_entity_poly.type
_entity_poly.pdbx_seq_one_letter_code
_entity_poly.pdbx_strand_id
1 'polypeptide(L)'
;IASYRENDYGKQPYLLTIFEKLLKEQIEKTISSLNENDVEYREYLEASLNDLASCHAGYFSQDNSDSDEAIAEEVQVILHGKKQLLSFKNENGSFNTLRFLFSKWTLKEGWDNPNVFTIAKLRSSGSENSKLQEVGRGLRLPVDENGNRISNEEFTLNYIVDFTEADFAQKLVEQINGELPQGTTISEEKLEAIAKKLGKTSDELFDELYDKHYIDRHNNIKPEKR
;
A
#
# COMPACT_ATOMS: atom_id res chain seq x y z
N ILE A 1 -3.31 -20.38 -10.26
CA ILE A 1 -4.00 -20.48 -8.97
C ILE A 1 -3.85 -21.88 -8.36
N ALA A 2 -3.79 -22.94 -9.16
CA ALA A 2 -3.39 -24.27 -8.68
C ALA A 2 -2.04 -24.26 -7.92
N SER A 3 -1.19 -23.28 -8.19
CA SER A 3 0.10 -23.07 -7.54
C SER A 3 0.03 -22.51 -6.11
N TYR A 4 -1.15 -22.11 -5.63
CA TYR A 4 -1.40 -21.71 -4.24
C TYR A 4 -2.00 -22.84 -3.40
N ARG A 5 -2.39 -23.93 -4.02
CA ARG A 5 -2.99 -25.05 -3.32
C ARG A 5 -1.94 -26.10 -3.02
N GLU A 6 -2.12 -26.78 -1.90
CA GLU A 6 -1.47 -28.04 -1.63
C GLU A 6 -1.73 -28.99 -2.82
N ASN A 7 -0.69 -29.59 -3.35
CA ASN A 7 -0.90 -30.60 -4.37
C ASN A 7 -1.42 -31.89 -3.70
N ASP A 8 -1.97 -32.81 -4.47
CA ASP A 8 -2.54 -34.09 -4.03
C ASP A 8 -1.60 -34.98 -3.20
N TYR A 9 -0.36 -34.52 -2.94
CA TYR A 9 0.68 -35.22 -2.19
C TYR A 9 1.08 -34.53 -0.88
N GLY A 10 0.29 -33.56 -0.37
CA GLY A 10 0.56 -32.87 0.89
C GLY A 10 1.78 -31.95 0.87
N LYS A 11 2.19 -31.47 -0.30
CA LYS A 11 3.27 -30.48 -0.42
C LYS A 11 2.73 -29.06 -0.30
N GLN A 12 3.52 -28.22 0.34
CA GLN A 12 3.18 -26.80 0.43
C GLN A 12 2.96 -26.18 -0.97
N PRO A 13 2.02 -25.23 -1.08
CA PRO A 13 1.77 -24.53 -2.33
C PRO A 13 3.04 -23.86 -2.86
N TYR A 14 3.31 -24.03 -4.14
CA TYR A 14 4.52 -23.51 -4.79
C TYR A 14 4.74 -22.01 -4.57
N LEU A 15 3.69 -21.20 -4.73
CA LEU A 15 3.82 -19.76 -4.56
C LEU A 15 4.01 -19.36 -3.09
N LEU A 16 3.44 -20.07 -2.14
CA LEU A 16 3.70 -19.86 -0.71
C LEU A 16 5.16 -20.13 -0.39
N THR A 17 5.69 -21.25 -0.84
CA THR A 17 7.10 -21.61 -0.63
C THR A 17 8.05 -20.56 -1.21
N ILE A 18 7.78 -20.07 -2.41
CA ILE A 18 8.59 -19.00 -3.02
C ILE A 18 8.45 -17.70 -2.23
N PHE A 19 7.22 -17.34 -1.86
CA PHE A 19 6.96 -16.12 -1.11
C PHE A 19 7.73 -16.11 0.21
N GLU A 20 7.59 -17.15 1.02
CA GLU A 20 8.30 -17.25 2.32
C GLU A 20 9.81 -17.22 2.15
N LYS A 21 10.33 -17.91 1.12
CA LYS A 21 11.77 -17.88 0.81
C LYS A 21 12.24 -16.46 0.49
N LEU A 22 11.54 -15.76 -0.41
CA LEU A 22 11.90 -14.40 -0.82
C LEU A 22 11.71 -13.40 0.33
N LEU A 23 10.66 -13.57 1.14
CA LEU A 23 10.43 -12.77 2.33
C LEU A 23 11.59 -12.92 3.31
N LYS A 24 12.00 -14.13 3.60
CA LYS A 24 13.17 -14.42 4.46
C LYS A 24 14.41 -13.72 3.94
N GLU A 25 14.76 -13.94 2.67
CA GLU A 25 15.96 -13.33 2.06
C GLU A 25 15.91 -11.80 2.13
N GLN A 26 14.73 -11.20 1.90
CA GLN A 26 14.58 -9.75 1.95
C GLN A 26 14.67 -9.21 3.39
N ILE A 27 14.10 -9.90 4.37
CA ILE A 27 14.22 -9.52 5.80
C ILE A 27 15.69 -9.59 6.23
N GLU A 28 16.40 -10.68 5.96
CA GLU A 28 17.82 -10.84 6.30
C GLU A 28 18.67 -9.72 5.68
N LYS A 29 18.42 -9.40 4.42
CA LYS A 29 19.10 -8.29 3.72
C LYS A 29 18.80 -6.95 4.39
N THR A 30 17.54 -6.69 4.74
CA THR A 30 17.14 -5.44 5.39
C THR A 30 17.80 -5.31 6.76
N ILE A 31 17.77 -6.34 7.60
CA ILE A 31 18.44 -6.36 8.91
C ILE A 31 19.93 -6.02 8.76
N SER A 32 20.58 -6.59 7.74
CA SER A 32 22.01 -6.34 7.47
C SER A 32 22.33 -4.90 7.08
N SER A 33 21.34 -4.15 6.58
CA SER A 33 21.49 -2.75 6.14
C SER A 33 21.07 -1.73 7.19
N LEU A 34 20.45 -2.17 8.31
CA LEU A 34 19.97 -1.27 9.36
C LEU A 34 21.12 -0.64 10.16
N ASN A 35 20.92 0.61 10.54
CA ASN A 35 21.80 1.32 11.45
C ASN A 35 21.62 0.85 12.90
N GLU A 36 22.57 1.21 13.76
CA GLU A 36 22.51 0.88 15.20
C GLU A 36 21.32 1.53 15.92
N ASN A 37 20.79 2.62 15.38
CA ASN A 37 19.65 3.34 15.96
C ASN A 37 18.30 2.73 15.62
N ASP A 38 18.23 1.84 14.65
CA ASP A 38 16.98 1.22 14.18
C ASP A 38 16.58 -0.01 15.02
N VAL A 39 16.69 0.09 16.35
CA VAL A 39 16.55 -1.04 17.28
C VAL A 39 15.17 -1.67 17.19
N GLU A 40 14.10 -0.88 17.34
CA GLU A 40 12.72 -1.40 17.32
C GLU A 40 12.35 -2.01 15.96
N TYR A 41 12.81 -1.41 14.86
CA TYR A 41 12.59 -1.98 13.55
C TYR A 41 13.35 -3.29 13.33
N ARG A 42 14.56 -3.39 13.87
CA ARG A 42 15.33 -4.64 13.88
C ARG A 42 14.62 -5.74 14.66
N GLU A 43 14.15 -5.45 15.87
CA GLU A 43 13.38 -6.39 16.69
C GLU A 43 12.11 -6.88 15.98
N TYR A 44 11.41 -5.97 15.31
CA TYR A 44 10.25 -6.30 14.49
C TYR A 44 10.59 -7.26 13.34
N LEU A 45 11.67 -7.00 12.63
CA LEU A 45 12.13 -7.84 11.52
C LEU A 45 12.63 -9.21 12.02
N GLU A 46 13.30 -9.26 13.16
CA GLU A 46 13.71 -10.52 13.79
C GLU A 46 12.51 -11.34 14.27
N ALA A 47 11.48 -10.70 14.84
CA ALA A 47 10.23 -11.37 15.16
C ALA A 47 9.55 -11.95 13.91
N SER A 48 9.53 -11.18 12.80
CA SER A 48 9.01 -11.64 11.51
C SER A 48 9.81 -12.82 10.93
N LEU A 49 11.13 -12.81 11.09
CA LEU A 49 12.02 -13.88 10.63
C LEU A 49 11.83 -15.18 11.42
N ASN A 50 11.55 -15.05 12.73
CA ASN A 50 11.33 -16.20 13.62
C ASN A 50 10.02 -16.94 13.31
N ASP A 51 9.01 -16.23 12.77
CA ASP A 51 7.72 -16.80 12.39
C ASP A 51 7.22 -16.17 11.08
N LEU A 52 7.72 -16.67 9.95
CA LEU A 52 7.33 -16.20 8.62
C LEU A 52 5.85 -16.45 8.32
N ALA A 53 5.27 -17.50 8.89
CA ALA A 53 3.88 -17.84 8.67
C ALA A 53 2.93 -16.78 9.27
N SER A 54 3.32 -16.12 10.36
CA SER A 54 2.54 -15.03 10.94
C SER A 54 2.58 -13.73 10.13
N CYS A 55 3.51 -13.60 9.18
CA CYS A 55 3.64 -12.40 8.36
C CYS A 55 2.56 -12.28 7.28
N HIS A 56 1.88 -13.36 6.96
CA HIS A 56 0.86 -13.40 5.91
C HIS A 56 -0.40 -14.11 6.36
N ALA A 57 -1.53 -13.75 5.71
CA ALA A 57 -2.81 -14.40 5.93
C ALA A 57 -3.61 -14.41 4.61
N GLY A 58 -4.73 -15.11 4.61
CA GLY A 58 -5.66 -15.14 3.50
C GLY A 58 -5.66 -16.46 2.74
N TYR A 59 -5.99 -16.41 1.46
CA TYR A 59 -6.33 -17.54 0.63
C TYR A 59 -5.14 -18.44 0.22
N PHE A 60 -4.42 -18.95 1.19
CA PHE A 60 -3.58 -20.14 0.99
C PHE A 60 -4.29 -21.40 1.43
N SER A 61 -5.54 -21.28 1.82
CA SER A 61 -6.27 -22.36 2.47
C SER A 61 -6.16 -23.65 1.69
N GLN A 62 -5.94 -24.68 2.44
CA GLN A 62 -5.95 -26.10 2.04
C GLN A 62 -7.28 -26.50 1.41
N ASP A 63 -8.25 -25.61 1.38
CA ASP A 63 -9.59 -25.92 1.00
C ASP A 63 -9.78 -25.94 -0.51
N ASN A 64 -10.07 -27.12 -0.97
CA ASN A 64 -10.75 -27.38 -2.23
C ASN A 64 -12.21 -26.89 -2.21
N SER A 65 -12.70 -26.43 -1.08
CA SER A 65 -14.05 -25.91 -0.95
C SER A 65 -14.05 -24.41 -1.26
N ASP A 66 -14.73 -24.02 -2.32
CA ASP A 66 -15.34 -22.71 -2.41
C ASP A 66 -16.46 -22.64 -1.34
N SER A 67 -16.24 -23.21 -0.14
CA SER A 67 -17.24 -23.24 0.91
C SER A 67 -17.40 -21.83 1.46
N ASP A 68 -18.64 -21.47 1.70
CA ASP A 68 -18.99 -20.18 2.30
C ASP A 68 -18.27 -19.95 3.65
N GLU A 69 -17.84 -21.01 4.32
CA GLU A 69 -17.11 -21.00 5.59
C GLU A 69 -15.66 -20.52 5.44
N ALA A 70 -14.91 -21.02 4.47
CA ALA A 70 -13.54 -20.57 4.22
C ALA A 70 -13.50 -19.11 3.73
N ILE A 71 -14.48 -18.73 2.90
CA ILE A 71 -14.68 -17.34 2.49
C ILE A 71 -15.02 -16.49 3.71
N ALA A 72 -15.86 -16.97 4.62
CA ALA A 72 -16.25 -16.25 5.83
C ALA A 72 -15.06 -16.03 6.77
N GLU A 73 -14.18 -17.02 6.96
CA GLU A 73 -12.96 -16.85 7.77
C GLU A 73 -11.99 -15.82 7.16
N GLU A 74 -11.74 -15.86 5.85
CA GLU A 74 -10.93 -14.87 5.16
C GLU A 74 -11.54 -13.47 5.31
N VAL A 75 -12.86 -13.36 5.15
CA VAL A 75 -13.62 -12.12 5.34
C VAL A 75 -13.49 -11.61 6.77
N GLN A 76 -13.57 -12.48 7.78
CA GLN A 76 -13.45 -12.10 9.19
C GLN A 76 -12.09 -11.45 9.49
N VAL A 77 -10.99 -12.04 9.03
CA VAL A 77 -9.64 -11.47 9.22
C VAL A 77 -9.51 -10.11 8.52
N ILE A 78 -10.00 -10.01 7.30
CA ILE A 78 -9.81 -8.82 6.45
C ILE A 78 -10.78 -7.69 6.85
N LEU A 79 -12.04 -7.99 7.14
CA LEU A 79 -13.07 -6.99 7.42
C LEU A 79 -13.15 -6.59 8.89
N HIS A 80 -13.01 -7.54 9.81
CA HIS A 80 -13.20 -7.30 11.24
C HIS A 80 -11.89 -7.09 12.00
N GLY A 81 -10.75 -7.54 11.47
CA GLY A 81 -9.42 -7.33 12.04
C GLY A 81 -8.83 -5.95 11.78
N LYS A 82 -9.61 -4.94 11.35
CA LYS A 82 -9.10 -3.63 10.92
C LYS A 82 -8.18 -2.99 11.96
N LYS A 83 -8.58 -2.95 13.22
CA LYS A 83 -7.75 -2.39 14.29
C LYS A 83 -6.46 -3.18 14.48
N GLN A 84 -6.55 -4.51 14.44
CA GLN A 84 -5.39 -5.39 14.55
C GLN A 84 -4.44 -5.24 13.36
N LEU A 85 -4.98 -5.08 12.14
CA LEU A 85 -4.17 -4.89 10.93
C LEU A 85 -3.43 -3.53 10.91
N LEU A 86 -3.91 -2.53 11.67
CA LEU A 86 -3.24 -1.24 11.81
C LEU A 86 -2.18 -1.24 12.90
N SER A 87 -2.28 -2.12 13.90
CA SER A 87 -1.38 -2.14 15.04
C SER A 87 -0.06 -2.84 14.72
N PHE A 88 1.05 -2.30 15.23
CA PHE A 88 2.37 -2.95 15.20
C PHE A 88 2.59 -3.89 16.38
N LYS A 89 1.82 -3.74 17.45
CA LYS A 89 1.92 -4.58 18.65
C LYS A 89 0.57 -5.20 18.99
N ASN A 90 0.60 -6.43 19.42
CA ASN A 90 -0.53 -7.15 19.98
C ASN A 90 -0.83 -6.66 21.41
N GLU A 91 -1.98 -7.00 21.96
CA GLU A 91 -2.36 -6.63 23.34
C GLU A 91 -1.39 -7.15 24.41
N ASN A 92 -0.69 -8.24 24.15
CA ASN A 92 0.33 -8.81 25.02
C ASN A 92 1.71 -8.15 24.86
N GLY A 93 1.85 -7.12 24.01
CA GLY A 93 3.09 -6.41 23.75
C GLY A 93 4.03 -7.05 22.73
N SER A 94 3.73 -8.25 22.21
CA SER A 94 4.48 -8.84 21.11
C SER A 94 4.22 -8.10 19.79
N PHE A 95 5.15 -8.20 18.84
CA PHE A 95 4.95 -7.60 17.52
C PHE A 95 3.83 -8.31 16.75
N ASN A 96 3.00 -7.52 16.11
CA ASN A 96 2.07 -8.00 15.08
C ASN A 96 2.79 -7.95 13.74
N THR A 97 3.19 -9.11 13.24
CA THR A 97 4.00 -9.23 12.02
C THR A 97 3.17 -9.37 10.75
N LEU A 98 1.83 -9.47 10.86
CA LEU A 98 0.93 -9.60 9.71
C LEU A 98 0.97 -8.37 8.82
N ARG A 99 1.52 -8.51 7.60
CA ARG A 99 1.69 -7.43 6.61
C ARG A 99 1.28 -7.81 5.20
N PHE A 100 1.09 -9.08 4.93
CA PHE A 100 0.75 -9.57 3.61
C PHE A 100 -0.60 -10.28 3.66
N LEU A 101 -1.51 -9.84 2.79
CA LEU A 101 -2.83 -10.45 2.65
C LEU A 101 -2.99 -10.99 1.24
N PHE A 102 -3.26 -12.28 1.14
CA PHE A 102 -3.52 -12.95 -0.12
C PHE A 102 -5.02 -13.18 -0.27
N SER A 103 -5.60 -12.68 -1.35
CA SER A 103 -7.02 -12.78 -1.59
C SER A 103 -7.32 -13.26 -3.00
N LYS A 104 -8.40 -14.04 -3.12
CA LYS A 104 -8.93 -14.49 -4.41
C LYS A 104 -10.14 -13.65 -4.84
N TRP A 105 -11.07 -13.39 -3.94
CA TRP A 105 -12.35 -12.75 -4.24
C TRP A 105 -12.72 -11.63 -3.26
N THR A 106 -12.30 -11.74 -2.01
CA THR A 106 -12.77 -10.95 -0.88
C THR A 106 -12.38 -9.48 -0.94
N LEU A 107 -11.29 -9.15 -1.64
CA LEU A 107 -10.85 -7.75 -1.78
C LEU A 107 -11.69 -6.96 -2.81
N LYS A 108 -12.66 -7.60 -3.48
CA LYS A 108 -13.51 -6.92 -4.47
C LYS A 108 -14.54 -6.00 -3.82
N GLU A 109 -15.11 -6.39 -2.68
CA GLU A 109 -16.19 -5.65 -2.01
C GLU A 109 -15.98 -5.61 -0.50
N GLY A 110 -16.35 -4.49 0.12
CA GLY A 110 -16.46 -4.37 1.59
C GLY A 110 -15.16 -4.11 2.35
N TRP A 111 -14.00 -4.34 1.74
CA TRP A 111 -12.72 -4.12 2.42
C TRP A 111 -12.35 -2.65 2.49
N ASP A 112 -11.96 -2.19 3.67
CA ASP A 112 -11.71 -0.79 3.98
C ASP A 112 -10.53 -0.65 4.96
N ASN A 113 -9.29 -0.92 4.49
CA ASN A 113 -8.09 -0.63 5.27
C ASN A 113 -7.35 0.55 4.63
N PRO A 114 -7.11 1.65 5.38
CA PRO A 114 -6.42 2.83 4.83
C PRO A 114 -4.92 2.61 4.59
N ASN A 115 -4.31 1.63 5.27
CA ASN A 115 -2.87 1.39 5.23
C ASN A 115 -2.49 0.31 4.24
N VAL A 116 -2.86 0.50 2.96
CA VAL A 116 -2.44 -0.35 1.84
C VAL A 116 -1.44 0.41 1.01
N PHE A 117 -0.22 -0.07 1.01
CA PHE A 117 0.90 0.58 0.30
C PHE A 117 1.35 -0.20 -0.94
N THR A 118 0.90 -1.44 -1.08
CA THR A 118 1.21 -2.25 -2.25
C THR A 118 0.05 -3.17 -2.58
N ILE A 119 -0.35 -3.17 -3.84
CA ILE A 119 -1.29 -4.14 -4.41
C ILE A 119 -0.56 -4.86 -5.52
N ALA A 120 -0.38 -6.18 -5.37
CA ALA A 120 0.23 -7.03 -6.40
C ALA A 120 -0.82 -7.95 -7.02
N LYS A 121 -1.04 -7.79 -8.30
CA LYS A 121 -2.00 -8.58 -9.06
C LYS A 121 -1.30 -9.74 -9.74
N LEU A 122 -1.46 -10.94 -9.17
CA LEU A 122 -0.78 -12.15 -9.64
C LEU A 122 -1.49 -12.82 -10.83
N ARG A 123 -2.62 -12.28 -11.27
CA ARG A 123 -3.37 -12.75 -12.41
C ARG A 123 -4.06 -11.62 -13.12
N SER A 124 -3.88 -11.53 -14.42
CA SER A 124 -4.70 -10.67 -15.27
C SER A 124 -6.15 -11.17 -15.26
N SER A 125 -7.08 -10.39 -14.76
CA SER A 125 -8.51 -10.71 -14.79
C SER A 125 -9.36 -9.50 -14.41
N GLY A 126 -10.60 -9.50 -14.88
CA GLY A 126 -11.59 -8.51 -14.55
C GLY A 126 -11.71 -7.39 -15.58
N SER A 127 -12.84 -6.68 -15.48
CA SER A 127 -13.09 -5.47 -16.28
C SER A 127 -12.22 -4.31 -15.79
N GLU A 128 -12.03 -3.30 -16.61
CA GLU A 128 -11.34 -2.07 -16.22
C GLU A 128 -11.95 -1.44 -14.96
N ASN A 129 -13.29 -1.45 -14.84
CA ASN A 129 -13.98 -0.95 -13.64
C ASN A 129 -13.61 -1.72 -12.36
N SER A 130 -13.46 -3.05 -12.45
CA SER A 130 -13.03 -3.86 -11.30
C SER A 130 -11.61 -3.50 -10.86
N LYS A 131 -10.72 -3.26 -11.82
CA LYS A 131 -9.34 -2.85 -11.56
C LYS A 131 -9.27 -1.45 -10.94
N LEU A 132 -10.07 -0.51 -11.44
CA LEU A 132 -10.16 0.84 -10.86
C LEU A 132 -10.66 0.81 -9.42
N GLN A 133 -11.64 -0.04 -9.11
CA GLN A 133 -12.12 -0.21 -7.74
C GLN A 133 -11.04 -0.81 -6.81
N GLU A 134 -10.25 -1.76 -7.29
CA GLU A 134 -9.13 -2.33 -6.53
C GLU A 134 -8.08 -1.27 -6.20
N VAL A 135 -7.67 -0.47 -7.19
CA VAL A 135 -6.70 0.63 -7.00
C VAL A 135 -7.26 1.70 -6.07
N GLY A 136 -8.53 2.10 -6.27
CA GLY A 136 -9.18 3.12 -5.45
C GLY A 136 -9.24 2.77 -3.95
N ARG A 137 -9.18 1.49 -3.60
CA ARG A 137 -9.08 1.04 -2.20
C ARG A 137 -7.70 1.33 -1.59
N GLY A 138 -6.65 1.28 -2.40
CA GLY A 138 -5.29 1.60 -1.97
C GLY A 138 -4.95 3.10 -1.98
N LEU A 139 -5.78 3.93 -2.62
CA LEU A 139 -5.58 5.38 -2.69
C LEU A 139 -6.20 6.13 -1.49
N ARG A 140 -6.15 5.52 -0.30
CA ARG A 140 -6.65 6.14 0.92
C ARG A 140 -5.53 6.80 1.69
N LEU A 141 -5.87 7.86 2.43
CA LEU A 141 -4.92 8.52 3.31
C LEU A 141 -4.59 7.58 4.48
N PRO A 142 -3.30 7.27 4.70
CA PRO A 142 -2.87 6.42 5.80
C PRO A 142 -3.21 6.99 7.16
N VAL A 143 -3.35 6.08 8.11
CA VAL A 143 -3.61 6.41 9.51
C VAL A 143 -2.57 5.74 10.41
N ASP A 144 -2.35 6.32 11.58
CA ASP A 144 -1.57 5.69 12.64
C ASP A 144 -2.36 4.52 13.30
N GLU A 145 -1.77 3.86 14.27
CA GLU A 145 -2.39 2.76 15.03
C GLU A 145 -3.63 3.20 15.84
N ASN A 146 -3.79 4.50 16.09
CA ASN A 146 -4.94 5.10 16.78
C ASN A 146 -6.05 5.54 15.80
N GLY A 147 -5.81 5.42 14.50
CA GLY A 147 -6.73 5.84 13.46
C GLY A 147 -6.63 7.32 13.07
N ASN A 148 -5.64 8.06 13.56
CA ASN A 148 -5.40 9.44 13.17
C ASN A 148 -4.69 9.51 11.82
N ARG A 149 -5.07 10.48 11.00
CA ARG A 149 -4.44 10.68 9.69
C ARG A 149 -2.99 11.11 9.84
N ILE A 150 -2.11 10.46 9.08
CA ILE A 150 -0.71 10.86 8.97
C ILE A 150 -0.62 11.90 7.86
N SER A 151 -0.31 13.15 8.22
CA SER A 151 -0.30 14.29 7.28
C SER A 151 1.09 14.83 6.97
N ASN A 152 2.11 14.32 7.67
CA ASN A 152 3.48 14.86 7.60
C ASN A 152 4.40 14.05 6.69
N GLU A 153 3.89 12.97 6.10
CA GLU A 153 4.65 12.06 5.26
C GLU A 153 3.93 11.83 3.94
N GLU A 154 4.70 11.67 2.88
CA GLU A 154 4.18 11.27 1.58
C GLU A 154 4.15 9.74 1.50
N PHE A 155 3.00 9.20 1.16
CA PHE A 155 2.81 7.77 0.97
C PHE A 155 2.47 7.48 -0.49
N THR A 156 3.11 6.46 -1.03
CA THR A 156 2.85 6.00 -2.39
C THR A 156 2.17 4.63 -2.38
N LEU A 157 1.22 4.45 -3.28
CA LEU A 157 0.66 3.14 -3.57
C LEU A 157 1.46 2.50 -4.71
N ASN A 158 2.07 1.35 -4.46
CA ASN A 158 2.69 0.52 -5.48
C ASN A 158 1.66 -0.43 -6.07
N TYR A 159 1.34 -0.28 -7.35
CA TYR A 159 0.43 -1.18 -8.04
C TYR A 159 1.21 -2.06 -9.03
N ILE A 160 1.39 -3.32 -8.67
CA ILE A 160 2.19 -4.30 -9.42
C ILE A 160 1.24 -5.14 -10.27
N VAL A 161 1.42 -5.06 -11.58
CA VAL A 161 0.61 -5.78 -12.57
C VAL A 161 1.48 -6.62 -13.49
N ASP A 162 0.88 -7.59 -14.14
CA ASP A 162 1.53 -8.33 -15.22
C ASP A 162 1.79 -7.41 -16.42
N PHE A 163 2.85 -7.70 -17.19
CA PHE A 163 3.23 -6.92 -18.38
C PHE A 163 2.10 -6.85 -19.43
N THR A 164 1.20 -7.82 -19.45
CA THR A 164 0.01 -7.81 -20.33
C THR A 164 -1.01 -6.75 -19.95
N GLU A 165 -0.88 -6.13 -18.78
CA GLU A 165 -1.73 -5.05 -18.29
C GLU A 165 -1.07 -3.66 -18.38
N ALA A 166 0.04 -3.52 -19.08
CA ALA A 166 0.77 -2.24 -19.22
C ALA A 166 -0.14 -1.12 -19.77
N ASP A 167 -0.97 -1.42 -20.77
CA ASP A 167 -1.92 -0.46 -21.35
C ASP A 167 -2.94 0.03 -20.32
N PHE A 168 -3.41 -0.86 -19.43
CA PHE A 168 -4.30 -0.48 -18.35
C PHE A 168 -3.59 0.42 -17.33
N ALA A 169 -2.37 0.08 -16.96
CA ALA A 169 -1.57 0.88 -16.02
C ALA A 169 -1.33 2.29 -16.57
N GLN A 170 -1.02 2.42 -17.85
CA GLN A 170 -0.86 3.72 -18.51
C GLN A 170 -2.16 4.54 -18.50
N LYS A 171 -3.29 3.94 -18.91
CA LYS A 171 -4.60 4.60 -18.88
C LYS A 171 -4.99 5.03 -17.46
N LEU A 172 -4.69 4.21 -16.45
CA LEU A 172 -4.96 4.54 -15.05
C LEU A 172 -4.19 5.79 -14.62
N VAL A 173 -2.90 5.87 -14.95
CA VAL A 173 -2.06 7.05 -14.66
C VAL A 173 -2.59 8.28 -15.39
N GLU A 174 -2.97 8.14 -16.65
CA GLU A 174 -3.55 9.23 -17.45
C GLU A 174 -4.88 9.71 -16.85
N GLN A 175 -5.74 8.80 -16.39
CA GLN A 175 -7.01 9.14 -15.76
C GLN A 175 -6.80 9.84 -14.42
N ILE A 176 -5.93 9.33 -13.55
CA ILE A 176 -5.59 9.97 -12.27
C ILE A 176 -5.04 11.38 -12.53
N ASN A 177 -4.13 11.53 -13.48
CA ASN A 177 -3.56 12.82 -13.85
C ASN A 177 -4.59 13.74 -14.52
N GLY A 178 -5.55 13.19 -15.25
CA GLY A 178 -6.64 13.93 -15.89
C GLY A 178 -7.72 14.39 -14.92
N GLU A 179 -7.96 13.66 -13.85
CA GLU A 179 -8.89 14.03 -12.77
C GLU A 179 -8.26 15.02 -11.78
N LEU A 180 -6.93 15.09 -11.72
CA LEU A 180 -6.26 16.19 -11.03
C LEU A 180 -6.59 17.48 -11.78
N PRO A 181 -7.04 18.55 -11.11
CA PRO A 181 -7.40 19.79 -11.76
C PRO A 181 -6.26 20.26 -12.68
N GLN A 182 -6.48 20.16 -14.00
CA GLN A 182 -5.52 20.67 -14.96
C GLN A 182 -5.44 22.19 -14.79
N GLY A 183 -4.23 22.67 -14.53
CA GLY A 183 -4.00 24.10 -14.36
C GLY A 183 -4.48 24.62 -13.01
N THR A 184 -4.12 23.95 -11.91
CA THR A 184 -4.29 24.55 -10.60
C THR A 184 -3.35 25.74 -10.51
N THR A 185 -3.91 26.89 -10.82
CA THR A 185 -3.29 28.19 -10.50
C THR A 185 -3.35 28.30 -8.99
N ILE A 186 -2.23 28.53 -8.33
CA ILE A 186 -2.21 28.85 -6.91
C ILE A 186 -2.74 30.28 -6.79
N SER A 187 -3.91 30.43 -6.18
CA SER A 187 -4.44 31.79 -5.94
C SER A 187 -3.49 32.56 -5.01
N GLU A 188 -3.44 33.89 -5.19
CA GLU A 188 -2.62 34.76 -4.34
C GLU A 188 -2.93 34.58 -2.86
N GLU A 189 -4.21 34.40 -2.52
CA GLU A 189 -4.66 34.13 -1.15
C GLU A 189 -4.06 32.82 -0.57
N LYS A 190 -3.97 31.75 -1.39
CA LYS A 190 -3.34 30.50 -0.97
C LYS A 190 -1.83 30.63 -0.85
N LEU A 191 -1.20 31.36 -1.77
CA LEU A 191 0.23 31.64 -1.71
C LEU A 191 0.58 32.39 -0.43
N GLU A 192 -0.20 33.45 -0.10
CA GLU A 192 -0.05 34.24 1.11
C GLU A 192 -0.27 33.41 2.39
N ALA A 193 -1.30 32.57 2.41
CA ALA A 193 -1.58 31.71 3.56
C ALA A 193 -0.45 30.68 3.81
N ILE A 194 0.15 30.14 2.75
CA ILE A 194 1.28 29.22 2.85
C ILE A 194 2.54 29.96 3.27
N ALA A 195 2.84 31.09 2.64
CA ALA A 195 3.99 31.93 2.97
C ALA A 195 4.00 32.32 4.46
N LYS A 196 2.85 32.76 4.97
CA LYS A 196 2.68 33.08 6.39
C LYS A 196 2.97 31.90 7.31
N LYS A 197 2.54 30.66 6.94
CA LYS A 197 2.85 29.45 7.72
C LYS A 197 4.34 29.11 7.71
N LEU A 198 5.04 29.46 6.64
CA LEU A 198 6.48 29.22 6.48
C LEU A 198 7.34 30.36 7.01
N GLY A 199 6.72 31.45 7.52
CA GLY A 199 7.44 32.64 7.98
C GLY A 199 8.10 33.44 6.86
N LYS A 200 7.56 33.35 5.64
CA LYS A 200 8.03 34.02 4.42
C LYS A 200 7.01 35.03 3.91
N THR A 201 7.45 35.92 3.04
CA THR A 201 6.53 36.74 2.24
C THR A 201 6.01 35.97 1.03
N SER A 202 4.90 36.41 0.44
CA SER A 202 4.34 35.81 -0.77
C SER A 202 5.34 35.84 -1.93
N ASP A 203 6.08 36.93 -2.07
CA ASP A 203 7.07 37.12 -3.13
C ASP A 203 8.25 36.14 -2.95
N GLU A 204 8.78 36.01 -1.73
CA GLU A 204 9.84 35.05 -1.43
C GLU A 204 9.42 33.59 -1.71
N LEU A 205 8.18 33.24 -1.38
CA LEU A 205 7.65 31.91 -1.66
C LEU A 205 7.45 31.71 -3.17
N PHE A 206 6.94 32.74 -3.85
CA PHE A 206 6.77 32.70 -5.30
C PHE A 206 8.09 32.50 -6.02
N ASP A 207 9.11 33.29 -5.70
CA ASP A 207 10.44 33.20 -6.30
C ASP A 207 11.05 31.82 -6.07
N GLU A 208 10.94 31.28 -4.86
CA GLU A 208 11.44 29.94 -4.54
C GLU A 208 10.74 28.86 -5.35
N LEU A 209 9.41 28.90 -5.47
CA LEU A 209 8.63 27.94 -6.25
C LEU A 209 8.91 28.06 -7.75
N TYR A 210 9.11 29.29 -8.23
CA TYR A 210 9.42 29.57 -9.62
C TYR A 210 10.83 29.09 -10.00
N ASP A 211 11.83 29.39 -9.18
CA ASP A 211 13.22 28.98 -9.39
C ASP A 211 13.40 27.46 -9.35
N LYS A 212 12.65 26.78 -8.47
CA LYS A 212 12.62 25.33 -8.41
C LYS A 212 11.74 24.68 -9.49
N HIS A 213 11.18 25.49 -10.39
CA HIS A 213 10.32 25.04 -11.49
C HIS A 213 9.04 24.31 -11.05
N TYR A 214 8.50 24.59 -9.86
CA TYR A 214 7.22 24.07 -9.42
C TYR A 214 6.04 24.81 -10.05
N ILE A 215 6.19 26.11 -10.28
CA ILE A 215 5.18 26.98 -10.89
C ILE A 215 5.72 27.74 -12.10
N ASP A 216 4.81 28.24 -12.95
CA ASP A 216 5.12 29.22 -13.98
C ASP A 216 4.89 30.65 -13.47
N ARG A 217 5.12 31.65 -14.34
CA ARG A 217 4.94 33.08 -14.03
C ARG A 217 3.48 33.49 -13.75
N HIS A 218 2.55 32.60 -14.00
CA HIS A 218 1.13 32.80 -13.78
C HIS A 218 0.60 31.94 -12.62
N ASN A 219 1.47 31.47 -11.73
CA ASN A 219 1.18 30.61 -10.59
C ASN A 219 0.58 29.24 -10.97
N ASN A 220 0.71 28.78 -12.21
CA ASN A 220 0.26 27.46 -12.60
C ASN A 220 1.30 26.42 -12.19
N ILE A 221 0.84 25.36 -11.51
CA ILE A 221 1.70 24.23 -11.13
C ILE A 221 2.11 23.48 -12.39
N LYS A 222 3.40 23.29 -12.57
CA LYS A 222 3.92 22.56 -13.74
C LYS A 222 3.61 21.07 -13.64
N PRO A 223 3.12 20.43 -14.72
CA PRO A 223 2.71 19.02 -14.71
C PRO A 223 3.80 18.03 -14.25
N GLU A 224 5.07 18.36 -14.56
CA GLU A 224 6.23 17.51 -14.22
C GLU A 224 6.55 17.49 -12.71
N LYS A 225 5.89 18.35 -11.93
CA LYS A 225 6.11 18.53 -10.48
C LYS A 225 4.85 18.28 -9.66
N ARG A 226 3.86 17.63 -10.27
CA ARG A 226 2.62 17.22 -9.63
C ARG A 226 2.75 15.85 -8.96
#